data_9f12646fa06e7ca9ec943f70a6903724
#
_entry.id   9f12646fa06e7ca9ec943f70a6903724
#
_cell.length_a   1.000
_cell.length_b   1.000
_cell.length_c   1.000
_cell.angle_alpha   90.00
_cell.angle_beta   90.00
_cell.angle_gamma   90.00
#
_symmetry.space_group_name_H-M   'P 1'
#
loop_
_entity.id
_entity.type
_entity.pdbx_description
1 polymer ?
#
loop_
_entity_poly.entity_id
_entity_poly.type
_entity_poly.pdbx_seq_one_letter_code
_entity_poly.pdbx_strand_id
1 'polypeptide(L)'
;MGKKAHYSHDANSAFGVSFDILGLKGVRGSKLRWIHLFIAAPFKALFSRHKEKFYVVEIDGERPHEAEFLAKWLKPEVTIWVSIGRSHAVQFEKEVEEGRFKNLDEAITAEFANLTQNTTKRVYIDANSKMMKAATKDISAKVVPINKNIIKKYVVYPDSTDFTYGDTTFHFNHPEPKDIAFNLLVLQDLMKYLKLPFKSDFSNIKMAPGRCSYFKGKKGIDIVDSSYNAHMISMASVLDMAKRMHAEKKWLVIGDIVDQGSTEAEEHKKLAHLIAEVGPDKVILVGRRTKKYTAPELKKLGVSAVATLDPRKALEYIEKRSRSTETIIFKGSQYLEWIIEKLLADPKDAKKLCRREKAAVQRRKSWGLDS
;
A
#
# COMPACT_ATOMS: atom_id res chain seq x y z
N MET A 1 -20.86 0.40 -7.32
CA MET A 1 -21.70 -0.54 -6.55
C MET A 1 -22.59 0.18 -5.53
N GLY A 2 -22.16 1.29 -4.95
CA GLY A 2 -22.95 2.13 -4.04
C GLY A 2 -23.48 1.35 -2.84
N LYS A 3 -24.69 1.67 -2.37
CA LYS A 3 -25.32 1.04 -1.21
C LYS A 3 -25.59 -0.48 -1.34
N LYS A 4 -25.29 -1.08 -2.50
CA LYS A 4 -25.45 -2.54 -2.73
C LYS A 4 -24.22 -3.34 -2.37
N ALA A 5 -23.11 -2.70 -1.99
CA ALA A 5 -21.87 -3.36 -1.62
C ALA A 5 -21.47 -2.99 -0.19
N HIS A 6 -21.09 -4.01 0.59
CA HIS A 6 -20.30 -3.81 1.80
C HIS A 6 -18.84 -3.87 1.40
N TYR A 7 -18.09 -2.86 1.80
CA TYR A 7 -16.65 -2.79 1.62
C TYR A 7 -15.98 -2.94 2.98
N SER A 8 -15.24 -4.03 3.14
CA SER A 8 -14.44 -4.28 4.33
C SER A 8 -13.20 -3.41 4.30
N HIS A 9 -13.12 -2.48 5.22
CA HIS A 9 -11.98 -1.60 5.42
C HIS A 9 -11.33 -1.95 6.76
N ASP A 10 -10.05 -2.13 6.82
CA ASP A 10 -9.28 -2.52 8.02
C ASP A 10 -9.51 -3.98 8.54
N ALA A 11 -10.16 -4.85 7.78
CA ALA A 11 -10.44 -6.22 8.20
C ALA A 11 -9.91 -7.21 7.15
N ASN A 12 -8.59 -7.38 7.07
CA ASN A 12 -7.88 -8.16 6.06
C ASN A 12 -7.32 -9.50 6.57
N SER A 13 -7.46 -9.79 7.87
CA SER A 13 -7.04 -11.04 8.52
C SER A 13 -8.20 -12.02 8.72
N ALA A 14 -7.92 -13.28 9.01
CA ALA A 14 -8.91 -14.32 9.24
C ALA A 14 -9.98 -13.93 10.28
N PHE A 15 -9.57 -13.41 11.44
CA PHE A 15 -10.50 -12.90 12.45
C PHE A 15 -11.16 -11.58 12.04
N GLY A 16 -10.41 -10.68 11.40
CA GLY A 16 -10.91 -9.39 10.93
C GLY A 16 -12.08 -9.55 9.97
N VAL A 17 -11.89 -10.36 8.93
CA VAL A 17 -12.93 -10.65 7.92
C VAL A 17 -14.15 -11.30 8.54
N SER A 18 -13.95 -12.28 9.44
CA SER A 18 -15.05 -12.98 10.11
C SER A 18 -15.91 -12.02 10.95
N PHE A 19 -15.27 -11.14 11.73
CA PHE A 19 -15.99 -10.14 12.53
C PHE A 19 -16.66 -9.06 11.68
N ASP A 20 -16.02 -8.64 10.59
CA ASP A 20 -16.60 -7.65 9.68
C ASP A 20 -17.89 -8.15 9.03
N ILE A 21 -17.92 -9.40 8.55
CA ILE A 21 -19.12 -10.05 8.04
C ILE A 21 -20.26 -10.04 9.08
N LEU A 22 -19.94 -10.23 10.36
CA LEU A 22 -20.91 -10.20 11.45
C LEU A 22 -21.26 -8.77 11.93
N GLY A 23 -20.69 -7.73 11.32
CA GLY A 23 -20.87 -6.35 11.74
C GLY A 23 -20.25 -6.06 13.12
N LEU A 24 -19.20 -6.81 13.50
CA LEU A 24 -18.47 -6.65 14.74
C LEU A 24 -17.14 -5.94 14.47
N LYS A 25 -16.78 -4.97 15.32
CA LYS A 25 -15.48 -4.30 15.21
C LYS A 25 -14.40 -5.09 15.93
N GLY A 26 -13.25 -5.28 15.30
CA GLY A 26 -12.10 -6.00 15.83
C GLY A 26 -11.57 -5.49 17.18
N VAL A 27 -10.65 -6.23 17.78
CA VAL A 27 -10.25 -6.15 19.21
C VAL A 27 -9.40 -4.91 19.56
N ARG A 28 -8.60 -4.39 18.64
CA ARG A 28 -7.72 -3.22 18.82
C ARG A 28 -6.99 -3.21 20.20
N GLY A 29 -6.44 -4.37 20.60
CA GLY A 29 -5.59 -4.49 21.81
C GLY A 29 -6.30 -4.72 23.15
N SER A 30 -7.63 -4.80 23.23
CA SER A 30 -8.35 -5.02 24.48
C SER A 30 -8.69 -6.51 24.73
N LYS A 31 -8.14 -7.11 25.80
CA LYS A 31 -8.45 -8.51 26.17
C LYS A 31 -9.93 -8.71 26.52
N LEU A 32 -10.56 -7.76 27.22
CA LEU A 32 -11.98 -7.81 27.59
C LEU A 32 -12.91 -7.80 26.37
N ARG A 33 -12.48 -7.17 25.29
CA ARG A 33 -13.25 -7.14 24.05
C ARG A 33 -13.34 -8.50 23.37
N TRP A 34 -12.36 -9.38 23.56
CA TRP A 34 -12.43 -10.76 23.10
C TRP A 34 -13.58 -11.52 23.71
N ILE A 35 -13.82 -11.38 25.02
CA ILE A 35 -14.95 -12.03 25.71
C ILE A 35 -16.28 -11.57 25.08
N HIS A 36 -16.43 -10.26 24.89
CA HIS A 36 -17.62 -9.72 24.22
C HIS A 36 -17.80 -10.29 22.80
N LEU A 37 -16.72 -10.38 22.03
CA LEU A 37 -16.79 -10.89 20.65
C LEU A 37 -17.14 -12.37 20.60
N PHE A 38 -16.59 -13.21 21.48
CA PHE A 38 -16.94 -14.63 21.56
C PHE A 38 -18.39 -14.86 21.96
N ILE A 39 -18.98 -14.00 22.77
CA ILE A 39 -20.41 -14.07 23.10
C ILE A 39 -21.27 -13.52 21.96
N ALA A 40 -20.91 -12.36 21.41
CA ALA A 40 -21.73 -11.69 20.39
C ALA A 40 -21.70 -12.37 19.01
N ALA A 41 -20.56 -13.00 18.63
CA ALA A 41 -20.40 -13.58 17.30
C ALA A 41 -21.40 -14.72 17.00
N PRO A 42 -21.64 -15.72 17.88
CA PRO A 42 -22.65 -16.76 17.65
C PRO A 42 -24.05 -16.19 17.47
N PHE A 43 -24.47 -15.23 18.33
CA PHE A 43 -25.79 -14.60 18.19
C PHE A 43 -25.90 -13.81 16.88
N LYS A 44 -24.87 -13.07 16.51
CA LYS A 44 -24.82 -12.34 15.25
C LYS A 44 -24.89 -13.30 14.05
N ALA A 45 -24.17 -14.42 14.09
CA ALA A 45 -24.19 -15.42 13.02
C ALA A 45 -25.57 -16.01 12.81
N LEU A 46 -26.37 -16.22 13.87
CA LEU A 46 -27.71 -16.78 13.81
C LEU A 46 -28.77 -15.74 13.34
N PHE A 47 -28.62 -14.47 13.72
CA PHE A 47 -29.67 -13.47 13.55
C PHE A 47 -29.34 -12.33 12.59
N SER A 48 -28.10 -12.19 12.12
CA SER A 48 -27.74 -11.13 11.17
C SER A 48 -28.25 -11.45 9.76
N ARG A 49 -28.84 -10.45 9.12
CA ARG A 49 -29.23 -10.52 7.71
C ARG A 49 -28.46 -9.48 6.93
N HIS A 50 -27.74 -9.93 5.92
CA HIS A 50 -27.05 -9.04 4.98
C HIS A 50 -28.01 -8.56 3.92
N LYS A 51 -28.05 -7.24 3.69
CA LYS A 51 -28.87 -6.60 2.64
C LYS A 51 -28.07 -6.32 1.38
N GLU A 52 -26.76 -6.36 1.50
CA GLU A 52 -25.82 -6.07 0.44
C GLU A 52 -25.74 -7.25 -0.53
N LYS A 53 -25.62 -6.92 -1.83
CA LYS A 53 -25.46 -7.91 -2.90
C LYS A 53 -24.00 -8.30 -3.11
N PHE A 54 -23.08 -7.46 -2.68
CA PHE A 54 -21.66 -7.63 -2.85
C PHE A 54 -20.94 -7.43 -1.53
N TYR A 55 -20.03 -8.32 -1.22
CA TYR A 55 -19.03 -8.16 -0.19
C TYR A 55 -17.65 -8.02 -0.85
N VAL A 56 -16.99 -6.90 -0.63
CA VAL A 56 -15.65 -6.62 -1.18
C VAL A 56 -14.68 -6.56 -0.03
N VAL A 57 -13.70 -7.43 -0.03
CA VAL A 57 -12.74 -7.58 1.08
C VAL A 57 -11.32 -7.65 0.54
N GLU A 58 -10.38 -6.98 1.23
CA GLU A 58 -8.96 -7.14 1.05
C GLU A 58 -8.47 -8.33 1.91
N ILE A 59 -7.67 -9.22 1.32
CA ILE A 59 -7.02 -10.33 2.02
C ILE A 59 -5.52 -10.17 1.82
N ASP A 60 -4.80 -9.97 2.91
CA ASP A 60 -3.37 -9.67 2.89
C ASP A 60 -2.50 -10.94 2.97
N GLY A 61 -3.00 -12.04 3.54
CA GLY A 61 -2.24 -13.29 3.65
C GLY A 61 -0.91 -13.09 4.40
N GLU A 62 -0.95 -12.38 5.53
CA GLU A 62 0.25 -12.02 6.31
C GLU A 62 1.01 -13.24 6.84
N ARG A 63 0.32 -14.38 6.98
CA ARG A 63 0.85 -15.62 7.58
C ARG A 63 0.51 -16.83 6.73
N PRO A 64 1.36 -17.87 6.76
CA PRO A 64 1.02 -19.16 6.15
C PRO A 64 -0.36 -19.66 6.61
N HIS A 65 -1.13 -20.23 5.67
CA HIS A 65 -2.47 -20.80 5.84
C HIS A 65 -3.61 -19.82 6.13
N GLU A 66 -3.38 -18.52 6.22
CA GLU A 66 -4.42 -17.52 6.49
C GLU A 66 -5.29 -17.28 5.24
N ALA A 67 -4.68 -17.06 4.09
CA ALA A 67 -5.40 -16.92 2.82
C ALA A 67 -6.04 -18.26 2.41
N GLU A 68 -5.39 -19.39 2.67
CA GLU A 68 -5.96 -20.73 2.48
C GLU A 68 -7.27 -20.91 3.26
N PHE A 69 -7.26 -20.59 4.55
CA PHE A 69 -8.44 -20.66 5.41
C PHE A 69 -9.58 -19.78 4.88
N LEU A 70 -9.28 -18.52 4.59
CA LEU A 70 -10.28 -17.57 4.08
C LEU A 70 -10.83 -18.00 2.71
N ALA A 71 -9.97 -18.50 1.83
CA ALA A 71 -10.37 -18.95 0.49
C ALA A 71 -11.35 -20.12 0.55
N LYS A 72 -11.06 -21.13 1.37
CA LYS A 72 -11.91 -22.30 1.56
C LYS A 72 -13.25 -21.95 2.18
N TRP A 73 -13.27 -20.99 3.10
CA TRP A 73 -14.46 -20.55 3.80
C TRP A 73 -15.33 -19.62 2.95
N LEU A 74 -14.75 -18.57 2.36
CA LEU A 74 -15.48 -17.56 1.60
C LEU A 74 -15.90 -18.03 0.21
N LYS A 75 -15.10 -18.89 -0.44
CA LYS A 75 -15.28 -19.35 -1.84
C LYS A 75 -15.63 -18.16 -2.76
N PRO A 76 -14.72 -17.22 -2.98
CA PRO A 76 -15.04 -15.97 -3.66
C PRO A 76 -15.57 -16.21 -5.08
N GLU A 77 -16.55 -15.43 -5.52
CA GLU A 77 -17.00 -15.47 -6.92
C GLU A 77 -16.00 -14.82 -7.86
N VAL A 78 -15.33 -13.77 -7.38
CA VAL A 78 -14.33 -13.01 -8.12
C VAL A 78 -13.12 -12.75 -7.23
N THR A 79 -11.94 -13.07 -7.73
CA THR A 79 -10.67 -12.71 -7.10
C THR A 79 -9.90 -11.75 -8.01
N ILE A 80 -9.40 -10.67 -7.43
CA ILE A 80 -8.49 -9.73 -8.09
C ILE A 80 -7.13 -9.89 -7.42
N TRP A 81 -6.17 -10.48 -8.11
CA TRP A 81 -4.82 -10.64 -7.60
C TRP A 81 -3.98 -9.41 -7.97
N VAL A 82 -3.92 -8.47 -7.05
CA VAL A 82 -3.36 -7.13 -7.31
C VAL A 82 -1.84 -7.16 -7.44
N SER A 83 -1.16 -7.88 -6.54
CA SER A 83 0.31 -7.93 -6.51
C SER A 83 0.81 -9.19 -5.81
N ILE A 84 2.07 -9.54 -6.07
CA ILE A 84 2.85 -10.53 -5.31
C ILE A 84 4.11 -9.82 -4.85
N GLY A 85 4.43 -9.92 -3.55
CA GLY A 85 5.65 -9.36 -3.03
C GLY A 85 5.99 -9.85 -1.63
N ARG A 86 7.21 -9.54 -1.21
CA ARG A 86 7.77 -9.94 0.08
C ARG A 86 7.27 -9.07 1.23
N SER A 87 5.94 -8.80 1.26
CA SER A 87 5.30 -8.24 2.45
C SER A 87 5.30 -9.32 3.53
N HIS A 88 5.69 -8.95 4.76
CA HIS A 88 5.74 -9.91 5.87
C HIS A 88 6.57 -11.17 5.62
N ALA A 89 7.61 -11.08 4.77
CA ALA A 89 8.46 -12.20 4.33
C ALA A 89 9.01 -13.04 5.49
N VAL A 90 9.30 -12.40 6.62
CA VAL A 90 9.77 -13.06 7.86
C VAL A 90 8.83 -14.17 8.34
N GLN A 91 7.53 -14.05 8.09
CA GLN A 91 6.53 -15.05 8.51
C GLN A 91 6.62 -16.35 7.69
N PHE A 92 7.22 -16.30 6.50
CA PHE A 92 7.36 -17.41 5.58
C PHE A 92 8.76 -18.06 5.60
N GLU A 93 9.72 -17.51 6.37
CA GLU A 93 11.07 -18.05 6.44
C GLU A 93 11.08 -19.53 6.89
N LYS A 94 10.25 -19.86 7.88
CA LYS A 94 10.12 -21.23 8.40
C LYS A 94 9.62 -22.21 7.33
N GLU A 95 8.72 -21.80 6.44
CA GLU A 95 8.22 -22.63 5.34
C GLU A 95 9.34 -23.03 4.37
N VAL A 96 10.30 -22.13 4.17
CA VAL A 96 11.47 -22.35 3.32
C VAL A 96 12.54 -23.15 4.06
N GLU A 97 12.81 -22.84 5.33
CA GLU A 97 13.78 -23.57 6.17
C GLU A 97 13.42 -25.06 6.35
N GLU A 98 12.12 -25.35 6.48
CA GLU A 98 11.60 -26.72 6.56
C GLU A 98 11.51 -27.44 5.19
N GLY A 99 11.94 -26.77 4.10
CA GLY A 99 12.00 -27.36 2.77
C GLY A 99 10.65 -27.55 2.07
N ARG A 100 9.57 -26.92 2.57
CA ARG A 100 8.25 -26.98 1.93
C ARG A 100 8.21 -26.16 0.63
N PHE A 101 8.99 -25.10 0.56
CA PHE A 101 9.16 -24.27 -0.63
C PHE A 101 10.64 -23.98 -0.89
N LYS A 102 11.00 -23.76 -2.16
CA LYS A 102 12.39 -23.48 -2.56
C LYS A 102 12.89 -22.11 -2.11
N ASN A 103 11.98 -21.16 -2.00
CA ASN A 103 12.27 -19.77 -1.65
C ASN A 103 11.01 -19.04 -1.18
N LEU A 104 11.19 -17.84 -0.63
CA LEU A 104 10.12 -17.00 -0.11
C LEU A 104 9.07 -16.61 -1.17
N ASP A 105 9.51 -16.36 -2.41
CA ASP A 105 8.60 -15.95 -3.48
C ASP A 105 7.64 -17.08 -3.85
N GLU A 106 8.13 -18.32 -3.84
CA GLU A 106 7.29 -19.52 -4.06
C GLU A 106 6.30 -19.72 -2.90
N ALA A 107 6.75 -19.61 -1.65
CA ALA A 107 5.90 -19.74 -0.48
C ALA A 107 4.77 -18.69 -0.45
N ILE A 108 5.10 -17.42 -0.65
CA ILE A 108 4.14 -16.32 -0.69
C ILE A 108 3.17 -16.47 -1.88
N THR A 109 3.68 -16.88 -3.04
CA THR A 109 2.82 -17.12 -4.22
C THR A 109 1.83 -18.23 -3.97
N ALA A 110 2.25 -19.34 -3.36
CA ALA A 110 1.38 -20.46 -3.03
C ALA A 110 0.28 -20.07 -2.04
N GLU A 111 0.59 -19.22 -1.05
CA GLU A 111 -0.39 -18.73 -0.10
C GLU A 111 -1.50 -17.93 -0.80
N PHE A 112 -1.16 -16.97 -1.65
CA PHE A 112 -2.17 -16.20 -2.40
C PHE A 112 -2.87 -17.01 -3.49
N ALA A 113 -2.22 -18.03 -4.06
CA ALA A 113 -2.83 -18.92 -5.05
C ALA A 113 -4.06 -19.66 -4.51
N ASN A 114 -4.11 -19.92 -3.20
CA ASN A 114 -5.28 -20.53 -2.56
C ASN A 114 -6.58 -19.74 -2.84
N LEU A 115 -6.52 -18.40 -2.88
CA LEU A 115 -7.69 -17.58 -3.21
C LEU A 115 -8.16 -17.84 -4.65
N THR A 116 -7.24 -17.92 -5.59
CA THR A 116 -7.57 -18.16 -7.00
C THR A 116 -8.09 -19.56 -7.25
N GLN A 117 -7.52 -20.57 -6.57
CA GLN A 117 -7.94 -21.97 -6.66
C GLN A 117 -9.36 -22.20 -6.11
N ASN A 118 -9.78 -21.43 -5.10
CA ASN A 118 -11.10 -21.49 -4.52
C ASN A 118 -12.10 -20.48 -5.13
N THR A 119 -11.69 -19.73 -6.15
CA THR A 119 -12.58 -18.80 -6.86
C THR A 119 -13.51 -19.55 -7.79
N THR A 120 -14.80 -19.17 -7.78
CA THR A 120 -15.84 -19.93 -8.49
C THR A 120 -16.16 -19.39 -9.89
N LYS A 121 -15.93 -18.10 -10.17
CA LYS A 121 -16.34 -17.49 -11.45
C LYS A 121 -15.19 -16.84 -12.23
N ARG A 122 -14.45 -15.90 -11.64
CA ARG A 122 -13.49 -15.08 -12.38
C ARG A 122 -12.28 -14.68 -11.55
N VAL A 123 -11.10 -14.78 -12.13
CA VAL A 123 -9.82 -14.37 -11.52
C VAL A 123 -9.13 -13.37 -12.42
N TYR A 124 -8.85 -12.18 -11.90
CA TYR A 124 -8.05 -11.15 -12.57
C TYR A 124 -6.58 -11.24 -12.12
N ILE A 125 -5.66 -11.28 -13.08
CA ILE A 125 -4.22 -11.34 -12.84
C ILE A 125 -3.47 -10.32 -13.72
N ASP A 126 -2.27 -9.90 -13.29
CA ASP A 126 -1.37 -9.14 -14.16
C ASP A 126 -0.84 -10.04 -15.28
N ALA A 127 -1.15 -9.69 -16.55
CA ALA A 127 -0.71 -10.41 -17.72
C ALA A 127 0.82 -10.47 -17.88
N ASN A 128 1.58 -9.64 -17.18
CA ASN A 128 3.03 -9.63 -17.21
C ASN A 128 3.67 -10.47 -16.08
N SER A 129 2.89 -10.91 -15.09
CA SER A 129 3.37 -11.74 -14.00
C SER A 129 3.46 -13.21 -14.39
N LYS A 130 4.69 -13.73 -14.52
CA LYS A 130 4.92 -15.16 -14.78
C LYS A 130 4.42 -16.03 -13.62
N MET A 131 4.56 -15.56 -12.38
CA MET A 131 4.16 -16.26 -11.17
C MET A 131 2.64 -16.41 -11.09
N MET A 132 1.88 -15.32 -11.31
CA MET A 132 0.42 -15.38 -11.33
C MET A 132 -0.11 -16.29 -12.43
N LYS A 133 0.47 -16.23 -13.64
CA LYS A 133 0.11 -17.11 -14.76
C LYS A 133 0.34 -18.59 -14.42
N ALA A 134 1.49 -18.92 -13.84
CA ALA A 134 1.80 -20.28 -13.44
C ALA A 134 0.84 -20.79 -12.36
N ALA A 135 0.57 -19.97 -11.35
CA ALA A 135 -0.31 -20.34 -10.22
C ALA A 135 -1.80 -20.43 -10.61
N THR A 136 -2.19 -19.89 -11.76
CA THR A 136 -3.60 -19.91 -12.23
C THR A 136 -3.82 -20.79 -13.47
N LYS A 137 -2.85 -21.62 -13.85
CA LYS A 137 -2.92 -22.41 -15.09
C LYS A 137 -4.06 -23.44 -15.07
N ASP A 138 -4.26 -24.11 -13.94
CA ASP A 138 -5.15 -25.28 -13.83
C ASP A 138 -6.36 -25.01 -12.90
N ILE A 139 -6.83 -23.75 -12.80
CA ILE A 139 -8.02 -23.40 -11.99
C ILE A 139 -9.30 -23.50 -12.81
N SER A 140 -10.43 -23.77 -12.13
CA SER A 140 -11.75 -23.89 -12.77
C SER A 140 -12.37 -22.56 -13.14
N ALA A 141 -12.04 -21.47 -12.42
CA ALA A 141 -12.57 -20.15 -12.70
C ALA A 141 -11.96 -19.56 -13.99
N LYS A 142 -12.71 -18.67 -14.65
CA LYS A 142 -12.21 -17.95 -15.82
C LYS A 142 -11.09 -16.99 -15.44
N VAL A 143 -9.86 -17.26 -15.92
CA VAL A 143 -8.73 -16.34 -15.77
C VAL A 143 -8.83 -15.20 -16.78
N VAL A 144 -8.69 -13.96 -16.30
CA VAL A 144 -8.70 -12.72 -17.10
C VAL A 144 -7.37 -12.02 -16.90
N PRO A 145 -6.40 -12.23 -17.80
CA PRO A 145 -5.12 -11.54 -17.74
C PRO A 145 -5.28 -10.09 -18.18
N ILE A 146 -4.88 -9.15 -17.35
CA ILE A 146 -4.93 -7.71 -17.62
C ILE A 146 -3.52 -7.20 -17.94
N ASN A 147 -3.36 -6.62 -19.12
CA ASN A 147 -2.11 -5.99 -19.51
C ASN A 147 -2.14 -4.49 -19.23
N LYS A 148 -1.59 -4.06 -18.09
CA LYS A 148 -1.53 -2.63 -17.71
C LYS A 148 -0.73 -1.76 -18.69
N ASN A 149 0.13 -2.35 -19.53
CA ASN A 149 0.96 -1.61 -20.49
C ASN A 149 0.16 -1.09 -21.71
N ILE A 150 -1.11 -1.45 -21.84
CA ILE A 150 -2.00 -0.86 -22.86
C ILE A 150 -2.36 0.60 -22.54
N ILE A 151 -2.25 1.04 -21.28
CA ILE A 151 -2.35 2.45 -20.93
C ILE A 151 -1.09 3.16 -21.43
N LYS A 152 -1.23 3.92 -22.51
CA LYS A 152 -0.10 4.57 -23.20
C LYS A 152 0.27 5.91 -22.60
N LYS A 153 -0.73 6.66 -22.13
CA LYS A 153 -0.53 7.99 -21.56
C LYS A 153 -0.76 7.93 -20.06
N TYR A 154 0.28 8.29 -19.31
CA TYR A 154 0.28 8.46 -17.87
C TYR A 154 0.97 9.76 -17.56
N VAL A 155 0.23 10.69 -16.98
CA VAL A 155 0.70 12.03 -16.61
C VAL A 155 0.43 12.22 -15.12
N VAL A 156 1.46 12.57 -14.35
CA VAL A 156 1.33 12.76 -12.90
C VAL A 156 1.96 14.08 -12.49
N TYR A 157 1.19 14.84 -11.73
CA TYR A 157 1.58 16.05 -11.02
C TYR A 157 1.53 15.80 -9.50
N PRO A 158 2.06 16.70 -8.67
CA PRO A 158 1.97 16.55 -7.21
C PRO A 158 0.53 16.41 -6.69
N ASP A 159 -0.44 17.01 -7.35
CA ASP A 159 -1.85 17.13 -6.95
C ASP A 159 -2.84 16.39 -7.85
N SER A 160 -2.39 15.77 -8.94
CA SER A 160 -3.29 15.11 -9.89
C SER A 160 -2.61 14.03 -10.71
N THR A 161 -3.43 13.14 -11.29
CA THR A 161 -2.96 12.11 -12.20
C THR A 161 -4.00 11.79 -13.26
N ASP A 162 -3.54 11.63 -14.50
CA ASP A 162 -4.32 11.16 -15.62
C ASP A 162 -3.77 9.89 -16.23
N PHE A 163 -4.65 8.90 -16.45
CA PHE A 163 -4.37 7.71 -17.23
C PHE A 163 -5.28 7.69 -18.46
N THR A 164 -4.72 7.55 -19.66
CA THR A 164 -5.54 7.49 -20.89
C THR A 164 -5.40 6.13 -21.55
N TYR A 165 -6.55 5.51 -21.86
CA TYR A 165 -6.70 4.27 -22.60
C TYR A 165 -7.80 4.44 -23.65
N GLY A 166 -7.45 4.36 -24.93
CA GLY A 166 -8.36 4.72 -26.02
C GLY A 166 -8.88 6.15 -25.84
N ASP A 167 -10.18 6.33 -25.89
CA ASP A 167 -10.85 7.63 -25.69
C ASP A 167 -11.22 7.91 -24.21
N THR A 168 -10.85 7.00 -23.31
CA THR A 168 -11.18 7.13 -21.88
C THR A 168 -9.99 7.70 -21.11
N THR A 169 -10.20 8.79 -20.38
CA THR A 169 -9.26 9.31 -19.40
C THR A 169 -9.80 9.06 -17.98
N PHE A 170 -8.96 8.45 -17.16
CA PHE A 170 -9.20 8.26 -15.73
C PHE A 170 -8.48 9.36 -14.98
N HIS A 171 -9.23 10.22 -14.30
CA HIS A 171 -8.71 11.40 -13.61
C HIS A 171 -8.77 11.25 -12.09
N PHE A 172 -7.68 11.65 -11.41
CA PHE A 172 -7.55 11.71 -9.95
C PHE A 172 -7.06 13.09 -9.51
N ASN A 173 -7.61 13.63 -8.41
CA ASN A 173 -7.15 14.88 -7.75
C ASN A 173 -6.05 14.61 -6.71
N HIS A 174 -5.16 13.67 -6.98
CA HIS A 174 -3.99 13.35 -6.17
C HIS A 174 -3.00 12.53 -7.03
N PRO A 175 -1.74 12.44 -6.63
CA PRO A 175 -0.77 11.63 -7.38
C PRO A 175 -1.04 10.14 -7.14
N GLU A 176 -1.07 9.39 -8.25
CA GLU A 176 -1.25 7.94 -8.24
C GLU A 176 -0.10 7.24 -8.96
N PRO A 177 0.48 6.17 -8.39
CA PRO A 177 1.47 5.36 -9.08
C PRO A 177 0.94 4.72 -10.36
N LYS A 178 1.82 4.53 -11.35
CA LYS A 178 1.46 3.92 -12.63
C LYS A 178 0.84 2.52 -12.50
N ASP A 179 1.15 1.79 -11.43
CA ASP A 179 0.63 0.44 -11.18
C ASP A 179 -0.89 0.41 -10.96
N ILE A 180 -1.51 1.53 -10.58
CA ILE A 180 -2.99 1.68 -10.51
C ILE A 180 -3.65 1.40 -11.86
N ALA A 181 -2.94 1.52 -12.98
CA ALA A 181 -3.40 1.14 -14.30
C ALA A 181 -4.02 -0.27 -14.34
N PHE A 182 -3.42 -1.23 -13.64
CA PHE A 182 -3.99 -2.57 -13.50
C PHE A 182 -5.40 -2.52 -12.89
N ASN A 183 -5.55 -1.83 -11.76
CA ASN A 183 -6.82 -1.73 -11.05
C ASN A 183 -7.90 -1.03 -11.88
N LEU A 184 -7.54 0.01 -12.64
CA LEU A 184 -8.47 0.74 -13.52
C LEU A 184 -9.04 -0.16 -14.59
N LEU A 185 -8.19 -0.94 -15.25
CA LEU A 185 -8.60 -1.87 -16.29
C LEU A 185 -9.41 -3.05 -15.74
N VAL A 186 -9.02 -3.57 -14.56
CA VAL A 186 -9.83 -4.58 -13.85
C VAL A 186 -11.20 -4.03 -13.52
N LEU A 187 -11.29 -2.82 -12.96
CA LEU A 187 -12.56 -2.20 -12.60
C LEU A 187 -13.46 -1.99 -13.83
N GLN A 188 -12.91 -1.57 -14.97
CA GLN A 188 -13.65 -1.40 -16.20
C GLN A 188 -14.25 -2.73 -16.70
N ASP A 189 -13.45 -3.80 -16.76
CA ASP A 189 -13.93 -5.13 -17.17
C ASP A 189 -14.92 -5.71 -16.13
N LEU A 190 -14.62 -5.59 -14.84
CA LEU A 190 -15.48 -6.09 -13.77
C LEU A 190 -16.86 -5.40 -13.76
N MET A 191 -16.92 -4.07 -13.93
CA MET A 191 -18.20 -3.35 -13.99
C MET A 191 -19.01 -3.78 -15.20
N LYS A 192 -18.38 -4.00 -16.35
CA LYS A 192 -19.03 -4.56 -17.54
C LYS A 192 -19.57 -5.97 -17.29
N TYR A 193 -18.75 -6.83 -16.66
CA TYR A 193 -19.16 -8.20 -16.29
C TYR A 193 -20.36 -8.21 -15.35
N LEU A 194 -20.36 -7.34 -14.33
CA LEU A 194 -21.44 -7.23 -13.35
C LEU A 194 -22.67 -6.43 -13.88
N LYS A 195 -22.61 -5.93 -15.12
CA LYS A 195 -23.64 -5.05 -15.72
C LYS A 195 -23.92 -3.82 -14.85
N LEU A 196 -22.87 -3.23 -14.29
CA LEU A 196 -22.94 -2.03 -13.46
C LEU A 196 -22.36 -0.82 -14.22
N PRO A 197 -22.88 0.40 -13.96
CA PRO A 197 -22.33 1.61 -14.57
C PRO A 197 -20.88 1.82 -14.13
N PHE A 198 -20.04 2.24 -15.03
CA PHE A 198 -18.66 2.62 -14.79
C PHE A 198 -18.46 4.12 -15.07
N LYS A 199 -17.73 4.80 -14.17
CA LYS A 199 -17.32 6.19 -14.35
C LYS A 199 -15.80 6.25 -14.32
N SER A 200 -15.20 7.03 -15.22
CA SER A 200 -13.76 7.21 -15.30
C SER A 200 -13.23 8.39 -14.48
N ASP A 201 -14.11 9.23 -13.94
CA ASP A 201 -13.75 10.33 -13.06
C ASP A 201 -13.64 9.84 -11.61
N PHE A 202 -12.42 9.85 -11.09
CA PHE A 202 -12.06 9.48 -9.72
C PHE A 202 -11.67 10.68 -8.85
N SER A 203 -11.94 11.92 -9.30
CA SER A 203 -11.61 13.16 -8.58
C SER A 203 -12.17 13.20 -7.15
N ASN A 204 -13.29 12.55 -6.90
CA ASN A 204 -13.97 12.51 -5.60
C ASN A 204 -13.50 11.36 -4.68
N ILE A 205 -12.55 10.53 -5.10
CA ILE A 205 -12.02 9.46 -4.25
C ILE A 205 -11.18 10.10 -3.12
N LYS A 206 -11.54 9.74 -1.89
CA LYS A 206 -10.74 10.10 -0.72
C LYS A 206 -9.71 9.02 -0.45
N MET A 207 -8.44 9.40 -0.54
CA MET A 207 -7.35 8.49 -0.23
C MET A 207 -7.30 8.18 1.26
N ALA A 208 -6.94 6.92 1.58
CA ALA A 208 -6.59 6.58 2.93
C ALA A 208 -5.31 7.34 3.35
N PRO A 209 -5.20 7.75 4.62
CA PRO A 209 -4.06 8.51 5.11
C PRO A 209 -2.71 7.85 4.80
N GLY A 210 -1.75 8.62 4.32
CA GLY A 210 -0.40 8.15 4.01
C GLY A 210 -0.29 7.26 2.77
N ARG A 211 -1.23 7.37 1.83
CA ARG A 211 -1.24 6.63 0.56
C ARG A 211 -1.28 7.60 -0.63
N CYS A 212 -0.14 8.22 -0.91
CA CYS A 212 0.03 9.28 -1.93
C CYS A 212 -0.92 10.47 -1.74
N SER A 213 -1.24 10.82 -0.47
CA SER A 213 -2.05 11.99 -0.16
C SER A 213 -1.28 13.27 -0.46
N TYR A 214 -1.96 14.24 -1.07
CA TYR A 214 -1.37 15.54 -1.38
C TYR A 214 -1.73 16.59 -0.34
N PHE A 215 -0.74 17.43 0.02
CA PHE A 215 -0.91 18.59 0.91
C PHE A 215 -0.08 19.77 0.44
N LYS A 216 -0.58 20.99 0.68
CA LYS A 216 0.26 22.16 0.64
C LYS A 216 1.05 22.28 1.94
N GLY A 217 2.35 22.52 1.80
CA GLY A 217 3.23 22.76 2.92
C GLY A 217 3.55 24.23 3.14
N LYS A 218 4.16 24.53 4.28
CA LYS A 218 4.72 25.86 4.58
C LYS A 218 5.65 26.32 3.48
N LYS A 219 5.79 27.63 3.29
CA LYS A 219 6.60 28.24 2.22
C LYS A 219 6.17 27.86 0.79
N GLY A 220 4.96 27.30 0.61
CA GLY A 220 4.44 26.96 -0.70
C GLY A 220 4.94 25.65 -1.29
N ILE A 221 5.66 24.82 -0.53
CA ILE A 221 6.10 23.48 -0.99
C ILE A 221 4.90 22.57 -1.24
N ASP A 222 5.06 21.62 -2.14
CA ASP A 222 4.13 20.51 -2.33
C ASP A 222 4.58 19.30 -1.53
N ILE A 223 3.65 18.64 -0.86
CA ILE A 223 3.90 17.44 -0.05
C ILE A 223 3.10 16.27 -0.60
N VAL A 224 3.79 15.19 -0.94
CA VAL A 224 3.18 13.90 -1.29
C VAL A 224 3.46 12.92 -0.15
N ASP A 225 2.40 12.55 0.58
CA ASP A 225 2.48 11.64 1.72
C ASP A 225 2.16 10.21 1.33
N SER A 226 3.18 9.35 1.28
CA SER A 226 3.06 7.89 1.16
C SER A 226 3.73 7.17 2.34
N SER A 227 3.56 7.71 3.56
CA SER A 227 4.27 7.29 4.77
C SER A 227 3.56 6.20 5.59
N TYR A 228 2.44 5.64 5.14
CA TYR A 228 1.67 4.67 5.92
C TYR A 228 2.48 3.41 6.23
N ASN A 229 3.10 2.79 5.24
CA ASN A 229 4.01 1.65 5.41
C ASN A 229 5.02 1.58 4.26
N ALA A 230 5.96 0.64 4.38
CA ALA A 230 6.99 0.42 3.37
C ALA A 230 7.30 -1.06 3.21
N HIS A 231 7.14 -1.53 1.99
CA HIS A 231 7.71 -2.77 1.48
C HIS A 231 8.23 -2.49 0.06
N MET A 232 9.12 -3.31 -0.46
CA MET A 232 9.88 -3.00 -1.68
C MET A 232 9.00 -2.68 -2.88
N ILE A 233 7.89 -3.41 -3.09
CA ILE A 233 6.97 -3.15 -4.20
C ILE A 233 6.39 -1.73 -4.10
N SER A 234 5.91 -1.33 -2.92
CA SER A 234 5.35 0.00 -2.73
C SER A 234 6.41 1.11 -2.81
N MET A 235 7.65 0.82 -2.42
CA MET A 235 8.78 1.73 -2.63
C MET A 235 9.05 1.93 -4.13
N ALA A 236 9.18 0.83 -4.88
CA ALA A 236 9.42 0.88 -6.32
C ALA A 236 8.29 1.62 -7.06
N SER A 237 7.03 1.38 -6.70
CA SER A 237 5.86 2.01 -7.30
C SER A 237 5.84 3.53 -7.08
N VAL A 238 6.09 3.98 -5.83
CA VAL A 238 6.14 5.42 -5.51
C VAL A 238 7.36 6.11 -6.11
N LEU A 239 8.51 5.43 -6.16
CA LEU A 239 9.72 5.99 -6.78
C LEU A 239 9.60 6.08 -8.31
N ASP A 240 8.95 5.11 -8.99
CA ASP A 240 8.63 5.24 -10.42
C ASP A 240 7.66 6.41 -10.67
N MET A 241 6.67 6.60 -9.81
CA MET A 241 5.79 7.78 -9.85
C MET A 241 6.61 9.08 -9.69
N ALA A 242 7.48 9.14 -8.68
CA ALA A 242 8.34 10.31 -8.43
C ALA A 242 9.26 10.62 -9.62
N LYS A 243 9.82 9.58 -10.26
CA LYS A 243 10.65 9.71 -11.48
C LYS A 243 9.87 10.39 -12.61
N ARG A 244 8.60 10.03 -12.79
CA ARG A 244 7.73 10.53 -13.88
C ARG A 244 6.97 11.81 -13.53
N MET A 245 6.94 12.19 -12.27
CA MET A 245 6.17 13.34 -11.80
C MET A 245 6.67 14.65 -12.43
N HIS A 246 5.75 15.42 -12.96
CA HIS A 246 5.98 16.79 -13.42
C HIS A 246 6.08 17.72 -12.22
N ALA A 247 7.29 17.95 -11.74
CA ALA A 247 7.63 18.84 -10.64
C ALA A 247 8.96 19.53 -10.93
N GLU A 248 9.09 20.80 -10.51
CA GLU A 248 10.30 21.60 -10.78
C GLU A 248 11.51 21.02 -10.05
N LYS A 249 11.35 20.75 -8.75
CA LYS A 249 12.36 20.09 -7.92
C LYS A 249 11.75 18.98 -7.11
N LYS A 250 12.41 17.84 -7.07
CA LYS A 250 11.95 16.64 -6.37
C LYS A 250 12.89 16.29 -5.21
N TRP A 251 12.35 16.32 -3.99
CA TRP A 251 13.02 15.85 -2.80
C TRP A 251 12.40 14.54 -2.35
N LEU A 252 13.23 13.60 -1.94
CA LEU A 252 12.80 12.32 -1.39
C LEU A 252 13.12 12.25 0.10
N VAL A 253 12.12 11.99 0.93
CA VAL A 253 12.26 11.69 2.35
C VAL A 253 11.87 10.22 2.57
N ILE A 254 12.87 9.37 2.76
CA ILE A 254 12.72 7.93 2.74
C ILE A 254 12.98 7.34 4.12
N GLY A 255 11.98 6.64 4.65
CA GLY A 255 12.08 5.84 5.86
C GLY A 255 12.47 4.39 5.61
N ASP A 256 12.63 3.63 6.70
CA ASP A 256 12.99 2.22 6.63
C ASP A 256 11.90 1.35 5.99
N ILE A 257 12.33 0.31 5.27
CA ILE A 257 11.52 -0.87 4.98
C ILE A 257 11.66 -1.81 6.17
N VAL A 258 10.54 -2.31 6.69
CA VAL A 258 10.52 -3.19 7.87
C VAL A 258 10.06 -4.60 7.50
N ASP A 259 10.22 -5.56 8.40
CA ASP A 259 9.76 -6.96 8.28
C ASP A 259 10.30 -7.72 7.06
N GLN A 260 11.57 -7.45 6.71
CA GLN A 260 12.25 -8.08 5.57
C GLN A 260 13.10 -9.32 5.95
N GLY A 261 13.20 -9.65 7.24
CA GLY A 261 13.96 -10.80 7.71
C GLY A 261 15.41 -10.81 7.17
N SER A 262 15.85 -11.95 6.70
CA SER A 262 17.20 -12.17 6.16
C SER A 262 17.53 -11.32 4.91
N THR A 263 16.53 -10.82 4.18
CA THR A 263 16.73 -10.04 2.95
C THR A 263 16.87 -8.53 3.20
N GLU A 264 16.82 -8.06 4.46
CA GLU A 264 16.82 -6.63 4.84
C GLU A 264 17.93 -5.80 4.16
N ALA A 265 19.16 -6.31 4.18
CA ALA A 265 20.31 -5.59 3.61
C ALA A 265 20.23 -5.49 2.08
N GLU A 266 19.80 -6.55 1.42
CA GLU A 266 19.65 -6.62 -0.04
C GLU A 266 18.56 -5.67 -0.51
N GLU A 267 17.39 -5.70 0.13
CA GLU A 267 16.27 -4.83 -0.21
C GLU A 267 16.61 -3.33 -0.04
N HIS A 268 17.36 -2.97 1.02
CA HIS A 268 17.79 -1.58 1.21
C HIS A 268 18.89 -1.14 0.22
N LYS A 269 19.69 -2.05 -0.30
CA LYS A 269 20.62 -1.73 -1.41
C LYS A 269 19.83 -1.53 -2.71
N LYS A 270 18.86 -2.40 -3.04
CA LYS A 270 17.95 -2.20 -4.18
C LYS A 270 17.23 -0.86 -4.11
N LEU A 271 16.77 -0.48 -2.91
CA LEU A 271 16.15 0.83 -2.68
C LEU A 271 17.08 1.98 -3.10
N ALA A 272 18.39 1.90 -2.82
CA ALA A 272 19.33 2.93 -3.24
C ALA A 272 19.39 3.09 -4.77
N HIS A 273 19.38 2.00 -5.52
CA HIS A 273 19.33 2.05 -6.98
C HIS A 273 18.05 2.71 -7.50
N LEU A 274 16.89 2.34 -6.93
CA LEU A 274 15.62 2.97 -7.30
C LEU A 274 15.59 4.47 -6.99
N ILE A 275 16.16 4.90 -5.85
CA ILE A 275 16.28 6.32 -5.50
C ILE A 275 17.19 7.04 -6.52
N ALA A 276 18.31 6.45 -6.88
CA ALA A 276 19.23 7.02 -7.86
C ALA A 276 18.58 7.21 -9.23
N GLU A 277 17.73 6.24 -9.65
CA GLU A 277 16.99 6.31 -10.92
C GLU A 277 15.95 7.45 -10.98
N VAL A 278 15.45 7.91 -9.84
CA VAL A 278 14.54 9.08 -9.79
C VAL A 278 15.28 10.36 -10.20
N GLY A 279 16.57 10.46 -9.92
CA GLY A 279 17.35 11.68 -10.11
C GLY A 279 16.87 12.83 -9.22
N PRO A 280 16.70 12.63 -7.88
CA PRO A 280 16.15 13.66 -7.01
C PRO A 280 17.16 14.78 -6.74
N ASP A 281 16.66 16.01 -6.55
CA ASP A 281 17.50 17.16 -6.14
C ASP A 281 18.05 16.99 -4.73
N LYS A 282 17.32 16.34 -3.84
CA LYS A 282 17.73 16.03 -2.46
C LYS A 282 17.17 14.68 -2.01
N VAL A 283 17.99 13.96 -1.23
CA VAL A 283 17.61 12.73 -0.55
C VAL A 283 17.84 12.88 0.95
N ILE A 284 16.79 12.58 1.73
CA ILE A 284 16.84 12.56 3.18
C ILE A 284 16.41 11.16 3.61
N LEU A 285 17.27 10.47 4.33
CA LEU A 285 17.04 9.13 4.83
C LEU A 285 16.80 9.19 6.34
N VAL A 286 15.66 8.64 6.78
CA VAL A 286 15.26 8.65 8.18
C VAL A 286 15.07 7.22 8.66
N GLY A 287 16.03 6.70 9.43
CA GLY A 287 15.92 5.35 9.98
C GLY A 287 17.27 4.65 10.08
N ARG A 288 17.26 3.56 10.87
CA ARG A 288 18.46 2.76 11.13
C ARG A 288 18.92 2.01 9.89
N ARG A 289 17.98 1.41 9.17
CA ARG A 289 18.24 0.55 8.01
C ARG A 289 18.66 1.37 6.80
N THR A 290 17.92 2.43 6.51
CA THR A 290 18.27 3.37 5.44
C THR A 290 19.64 4.00 5.68
N LYS A 291 19.97 4.37 6.93
CA LYS A 291 21.31 4.89 7.28
C LYS A 291 22.39 3.82 7.12
N LYS A 292 22.11 2.57 7.54
CA LYS A 292 23.10 1.48 7.54
C LYS A 292 23.39 0.93 6.15
N TYR A 293 22.36 0.76 5.32
CA TYR A 293 22.45 0.03 4.06
C TYR A 293 22.24 0.91 2.83
N THR A 294 21.22 1.80 2.86
CA THR A 294 20.87 2.63 1.69
C THR A 294 21.86 3.79 1.49
N ALA A 295 22.22 4.50 2.56
CA ALA A 295 23.11 5.66 2.45
C ALA A 295 24.49 5.33 1.88
N PRO A 296 25.19 4.25 2.32
CA PRO A 296 26.47 3.87 1.72
C PRO A 296 26.34 3.47 0.24
N GLU A 297 25.25 2.83 -0.14
CA GLU A 297 25.02 2.43 -1.53
C GLU A 297 24.74 3.64 -2.43
N LEU A 298 23.94 4.61 -1.97
CA LEU A 298 23.74 5.88 -2.68
C LEU A 298 25.06 6.63 -2.90
N LYS A 299 25.93 6.64 -1.90
CA LYS A 299 27.26 7.25 -2.03
C LYS A 299 28.09 6.60 -3.16
N LYS A 300 28.03 5.27 -3.30
CA LYS A 300 28.70 4.55 -4.42
C LYS A 300 28.09 4.92 -5.77
N LEU A 301 26.79 5.20 -5.81
CA LEU A 301 26.06 5.62 -7.01
C LEU A 301 26.21 7.12 -7.31
N GLY A 302 27.05 7.85 -6.54
CA GLY A 302 27.26 9.29 -6.73
C GLY A 302 26.10 10.17 -6.24
N VAL A 303 25.13 9.61 -5.50
CA VAL A 303 23.96 10.35 -4.99
C VAL A 303 24.22 10.81 -3.56
N SER A 304 24.19 12.13 -3.33
CA SER A 304 24.32 12.71 -2.00
C SER A 304 23.04 12.58 -1.20
N ALA A 305 23.12 12.05 0.02
CA ALA A 305 21.99 11.90 0.92
C ALA A 305 22.33 12.36 2.33
N VAL A 306 21.35 12.99 3.00
CA VAL A 306 21.41 13.27 4.44
C VAL A 306 20.74 12.10 5.16
N ALA A 307 21.50 11.37 6.00
CA ALA A 307 20.99 10.21 6.72
C ALA A 307 20.97 10.46 8.24
N THR A 308 19.81 10.31 8.85
CA THR A 308 19.62 10.55 10.29
C THR A 308 18.76 9.46 10.94
N LEU A 309 18.93 9.27 12.25
CA LEU A 309 18.03 8.47 13.08
C LEU A 309 16.95 9.34 13.74
N ASP A 310 17.14 10.66 13.76
CA ASP A 310 16.29 11.61 14.45
C ASP A 310 15.42 12.38 13.43
N PRO A 311 14.07 12.19 13.45
CA PRO A 311 13.18 12.91 12.58
C PRO A 311 13.26 14.44 12.71
N ARG A 312 13.64 14.96 13.89
CA ARG A 312 13.83 16.40 14.13
C ARG A 312 14.93 16.99 13.27
N LYS A 313 16.05 16.27 13.09
CA LYS A 313 17.14 16.69 12.21
C LYS A 313 16.73 16.70 10.74
N ALA A 314 15.89 15.76 10.33
CA ALA A 314 15.32 15.76 8.99
C ALA A 314 14.39 16.96 8.77
N LEU A 315 13.51 17.26 9.72
CA LEU A 315 12.64 18.43 9.70
C LEU A 315 13.45 19.72 9.60
N GLU A 316 14.42 19.90 10.49
CA GLU A 316 15.32 21.08 10.50
C GLU A 316 16.04 21.28 9.15
N TYR A 317 16.51 20.20 8.56
CA TYR A 317 17.14 20.25 7.23
C TYR A 317 16.16 20.74 6.16
N ILE A 318 14.92 20.21 6.16
CA ILE A 318 13.88 20.59 5.22
C ILE A 318 13.51 22.07 5.42
N GLU A 319 13.22 22.50 6.65
CA GLU A 319 12.78 23.87 6.95
C GLU A 319 13.84 24.91 6.57
N LYS A 320 15.12 24.61 6.79
CA LYS A 320 16.21 25.53 6.43
C LYS A 320 16.43 25.68 4.92
N ARG A 321 16.13 24.64 4.12
CA ARG A 321 16.55 24.59 2.72
C ARG A 321 15.43 24.58 1.71
N SER A 322 14.20 24.22 2.10
CA SER A 322 13.07 24.20 1.18
C SER A 322 12.61 25.61 0.77
N ARG A 323 12.11 25.71 -0.45
CA ARG A 323 11.52 26.89 -1.08
C ARG A 323 10.20 26.45 -1.75
N SER A 324 9.50 27.38 -2.37
CA SER A 324 8.17 27.13 -2.98
C SER A 324 8.17 26.22 -4.21
N THR A 325 9.35 25.90 -4.75
CA THR A 325 9.48 25.09 -5.97
C THR A 325 9.66 23.59 -5.71
N GLU A 326 9.82 23.20 -4.45
CA GLU A 326 10.07 21.81 -4.09
C GLU A 326 8.76 21.02 -3.93
N THR A 327 8.73 19.84 -4.56
CA THR A 327 7.81 18.75 -4.23
C THR A 327 8.56 17.74 -3.36
N ILE A 328 8.09 17.56 -2.13
CA ILE A 328 8.70 16.66 -1.16
C ILE A 328 7.85 15.38 -1.05
N ILE A 329 8.43 14.27 -1.47
CA ILE A 329 7.77 12.97 -1.50
C ILE A 329 8.25 12.15 -0.31
N PHE A 330 7.32 11.78 0.58
CA PHE A 330 7.57 10.99 1.76
C PHE A 330 7.16 9.54 1.53
N LYS A 331 8.10 8.60 1.74
CA LYS A 331 7.79 7.17 1.66
C LYS A 331 8.59 6.38 2.69
N GLY A 332 7.88 5.53 3.45
CA GLY A 332 8.52 4.67 4.43
C GLY A 332 7.94 4.81 5.83
N SER A 333 8.57 4.13 6.80
CA SER A 333 8.24 4.23 8.21
C SER A 333 9.21 5.18 8.96
N GLN A 334 9.20 5.21 10.29
CA GLN A 334 10.05 6.04 11.16
C GLN A 334 9.57 7.49 11.37
N TYR A 335 8.27 7.62 11.71
CA TYR A 335 7.67 8.90 12.10
C TYR A 335 7.70 9.98 11.02
N LEU A 336 7.69 9.59 9.73
CA LEU A 336 7.62 10.56 8.64
C LEU A 336 6.35 11.40 8.69
N GLU A 337 5.23 10.82 9.16
CA GLU A 337 3.98 11.54 9.37
C GLU A 337 4.09 12.68 10.38
N TRP A 338 5.04 12.61 11.34
CA TRP A 338 5.33 13.70 12.27
C TRP A 338 6.06 14.84 11.56
N ILE A 339 7.02 14.52 10.69
CA ILE A 339 7.72 15.55 9.89
C ILE A 339 6.71 16.27 8.99
N ILE A 340 5.84 15.51 8.30
CA ILE A 340 4.80 16.07 7.44
C ILE A 340 3.90 17.01 8.22
N GLU A 341 3.43 16.60 9.42
CA GLU A 341 2.58 17.40 10.29
C GLU A 341 3.17 18.78 10.58
N LYS A 342 4.48 18.87 10.85
CA LYS A 342 5.17 20.13 11.12
C LYS A 342 5.34 21.01 9.87
N LEU A 343 5.32 20.41 8.69
CA LEU A 343 5.47 21.10 7.41
C LEU A 343 4.14 21.56 6.79
N LEU A 344 2.98 21.12 7.27
CA LEU A 344 1.67 21.47 6.73
C LEU A 344 1.44 22.99 6.75
N ALA A 345 0.91 23.55 5.65
CA ALA A 345 0.47 24.93 5.59
C ALA A 345 -0.78 25.16 6.45
N ASP A 346 -1.76 24.27 6.38
CA ASP A 346 -2.93 24.26 7.27
C ASP A 346 -2.77 23.19 8.35
N PRO A 347 -2.59 23.56 9.63
CA PRO A 347 -2.49 22.58 10.73
C PRO A 347 -3.73 21.67 10.86
N LYS A 348 -4.90 22.08 10.35
CA LYS A 348 -6.12 21.25 10.36
C LYS A 348 -5.97 19.98 9.51
N ASP A 349 -5.07 19.95 8.55
CA ASP A 349 -4.80 18.81 7.72
C ASP A 349 -4.08 17.69 8.48
N ALA A 350 -3.52 17.94 9.65
CA ALA A 350 -2.89 16.93 10.50
C ALA A 350 -3.82 15.74 10.80
N LYS A 351 -5.13 15.96 10.90
CA LYS A 351 -6.13 14.90 11.09
C LYS A 351 -6.27 13.94 9.90
N LYS A 352 -5.78 14.34 8.72
CA LYS A 352 -5.79 13.53 7.49
C LYS A 352 -4.54 12.65 7.35
N LEU A 353 -3.54 12.80 8.23
CA LEU A 353 -2.32 12.00 8.23
C LEU A 353 -2.57 10.63 8.89
N CYS A 354 -1.72 9.66 8.57
CA CYS A 354 -1.75 8.34 9.19
C CYS A 354 -1.30 8.36 10.66
N ARG A 355 -1.49 7.24 11.37
CA ARG A 355 -1.02 7.01 12.76
C ARG A 355 -1.50 8.06 13.77
N ARG A 356 -2.82 8.36 13.75
CA ARG A 356 -3.49 9.29 14.68
C ARG A 356 -4.11 8.60 15.90
N GLU A 357 -4.10 7.28 15.95
CA GLU A 357 -4.57 6.49 17.10
C GLU A 357 -3.70 6.71 18.35
N LYS A 358 -4.31 6.56 19.54
CA LYS A 358 -3.67 6.82 20.84
C LYS A 358 -2.33 6.10 21.01
N ALA A 359 -2.22 4.86 20.57
CA ALA A 359 -0.99 4.07 20.70
C ALA A 359 0.16 4.65 19.84
N ALA A 360 -0.11 5.12 18.63
CA ALA A 360 0.90 5.76 17.78
C ALA A 360 1.33 7.11 18.34
N VAL A 361 0.38 7.90 18.86
CA VAL A 361 0.68 9.18 19.52
C VAL A 361 1.55 8.97 20.76
N GLN A 362 1.24 7.96 21.59
CA GLN A 362 2.07 7.62 22.77
C GLN A 362 3.49 7.20 22.38
N ARG A 363 3.65 6.39 21.32
CA ARG A 363 4.97 6.03 20.80
C ARG A 363 5.76 7.25 20.33
N ARG A 364 5.14 8.20 19.64
CA ARG A 364 5.80 9.45 19.24
C ARG A 364 6.27 10.24 20.47
N LYS A 365 5.43 10.37 21.49
CA LYS A 365 5.78 11.07 22.74
C LYS A 365 6.95 10.40 23.45
N SER A 366 7.03 9.07 23.50
CA SER A 366 8.17 8.36 24.11
C SER A 366 9.50 8.61 23.36
N TRP A 367 9.44 9.07 22.12
CA TRP A 367 10.61 9.51 21.34
C TRP A 367 10.88 11.02 21.47
N GLY A 368 10.14 11.73 22.33
CA GLY A 368 10.22 13.18 22.45
C GLY A 368 9.72 13.93 21.22
N LEU A 369 8.85 13.29 20.43
CA LEU A 369 8.20 13.90 19.28
C LEU A 369 6.81 14.38 19.73
N ASP A 370 6.74 15.61 20.21
CA ASP A 370 5.47 16.22 20.60
C ASP A 370 4.63 16.57 19.37
N SER A 371 3.32 16.51 19.57
CA SER A 371 2.33 16.88 18.56
C SER A 371 2.29 18.38 18.32
#